data_2e2e519bdd705791cf32449bc95ad6c3
#
_entry.id   2e2e519bdd705791cf32449bc95ad6c3
#
_cell.length_a   1.000
_cell.length_b   1.000
_cell.length_c   1.000
_cell.angle_alpha   90.00
_cell.angle_beta   90.00
_cell.angle_gamma   90.00
#
_symmetry.space_group_name_H-M   'P 1'
#
loop_
_entity.id
_entity.type
_entity.pdbx_description
1 polymer ?
#
loop_
_entity_poly.entity_id
_entity_poly.type
_entity_poly.pdbx_seq_one_letter_code
_entity_poly.pdbx_strand_id
1 'polypeptide(L)'
;MTNNPRYTLGTEANRIFMASETYELLKFGKGFPAPNGGSGWLNADGTLDPSHGVETWITSRMAHVYSIGAMLGYLGAGELADAALKGLTGILHDDEHGGWYPQVFADGTHAPGKVCYAHAFVILAASSALLAGRPGAKELLDEALATYDKHFWNDEIGLAVDTWNTEFTELDPYRGLNANMHTTEAFLAVADATGDNAYRVRAGRIIDHVIGWAKHNEWRIPEHFKSD
;
A
#
# COMPACT_ATOMS: atom_id res chain seq x y z
N MET A 1 25.96 26.55 -14.52
CA MET A 1 24.64 25.92 -14.54
C MET A 1 23.63 26.92 -14.03
N THR A 2 22.70 27.39 -14.85
CA THR A 2 21.67 28.35 -14.44
C THR A 2 20.76 27.62 -13.43
N ASN A 3 20.71 28.14 -12.20
CA ASN A 3 19.88 27.59 -11.13
C ASN A 3 18.41 27.86 -11.51
N ASN A 4 17.73 26.88 -12.12
CA ASN A 4 16.35 27.02 -12.52
C ASN A 4 15.45 26.96 -11.27
N PRO A 5 14.74 28.04 -10.91
CA PRO A 5 13.96 28.13 -9.68
C PRO A 5 12.83 27.05 -9.62
N ARG A 6 12.38 26.52 -10.78
CA ARG A 6 11.42 25.41 -10.88
C ARG A 6 11.93 24.14 -10.16
N TYR A 7 13.25 23.90 -10.15
CA TYR A 7 13.86 22.72 -9.52
C TYR A 7 14.60 23.06 -8.21
N THR A 8 14.38 24.26 -7.67
CA THR A 8 14.96 24.67 -6.39
C THR A 8 13.90 24.57 -5.29
N LEU A 9 14.12 23.66 -4.33
CA LEU A 9 13.20 23.42 -3.21
C LEU A 9 12.88 24.74 -2.46
N GLY A 10 11.62 24.89 -2.08
CA GLY A 10 11.14 26.02 -1.29
C GLY A 10 10.85 27.30 -2.07
N THR A 11 11.17 27.37 -3.37
CA THR A 11 10.78 28.52 -4.21
C THR A 11 9.31 28.43 -4.62
N GLU A 12 8.69 29.58 -4.90
CA GLU A 12 7.31 29.64 -5.44
C GLU A 12 7.19 28.90 -6.77
N ALA A 13 8.17 29.06 -7.67
CA ALA A 13 8.22 28.38 -8.95
C ALA A 13 8.27 26.83 -8.77
N ASN A 14 8.97 26.34 -7.75
CA ASN A 14 9.00 24.91 -7.42
C ASN A 14 7.64 24.44 -6.88
N ARG A 15 6.98 25.17 -5.98
CA ARG A 15 5.65 24.82 -5.47
C ARG A 15 4.62 24.73 -6.60
N ILE A 16 4.60 25.72 -7.49
CA ILE A 16 3.69 25.74 -8.66
C ILE A 16 3.99 24.54 -9.57
N PHE A 17 5.26 24.27 -9.83
CA PHE A 17 5.66 23.11 -10.64
C PHE A 17 5.19 21.80 -10.04
N MET A 18 5.46 21.55 -8.75
CA MET A 18 5.05 20.31 -8.08
C MET A 18 3.54 20.14 -8.04
N ALA A 19 2.78 21.21 -7.82
CA ALA A 19 1.32 21.17 -7.86
C ALA A 19 0.79 20.82 -9.26
N SER A 20 1.40 21.39 -10.30
CA SER A 20 1.05 21.09 -11.70
C SER A 20 1.33 19.63 -12.06
N GLU A 21 2.52 19.11 -11.69
CA GLU A 21 2.87 17.70 -11.94
C GLU A 21 1.93 16.74 -11.19
N THR A 22 1.59 17.07 -9.94
CA THR A 22 0.63 16.28 -9.15
C THR A 22 -0.72 16.23 -9.86
N TYR A 23 -1.21 17.35 -10.35
CA TYR A 23 -2.47 17.42 -11.09
C TYR A 23 -2.44 16.57 -12.36
N GLU A 24 -1.39 16.67 -13.18
CA GLU A 24 -1.26 15.90 -14.43
C GLU A 24 -1.13 14.39 -14.15
N LEU A 25 -0.45 13.97 -13.09
CA LEU A 25 -0.36 12.56 -12.69
C LEU A 25 -1.71 12.02 -12.22
N LEU A 26 -2.46 12.76 -11.39
CA LEU A 26 -3.82 12.37 -10.98
C LEU A 26 -4.76 12.31 -12.17
N LYS A 27 -4.66 13.26 -13.11
CA LYS A 27 -5.44 13.28 -14.35
C LYS A 27 -5.12 12.09 -15.26
N PHE A 28 -3.83 11.71 -15.38
CA PHE A 28 -3.41 10.52 -16.12
C PHE A 28 -4.00 9.26 -15.50
N GLY A 29 -3.86 9.11 -14.17
CA GLY A 29 -4.29 7.93 -13.44
C GLY A 29 -5.80 7.69 -13.41
N LYS A 30 -6.65 8.71 -13.70
CA LYS A 30 -8.12 8.63 -13.52
C LYS A 30 -8.82 7.51 -14.29
N GLY A 31 -8.16 6.92 -15.29
CA GLY A 31 -8.68 5.82 -16.10
C GLY A 31 -8.53 4.44 -15.45
N PHE A 32 -7.93 4.34 -14.27
CA PHE A 32 -7.60 3.08 -13.62
C PHE A 32 -8.81 2.20 -13.20
N PRO A 33 -10.02 2.73 -12.85
CA PRO A 33 -11.05 1.89 -12.26
C PRO A 33 -11.45 0.74 -13.19
N ALA A 34 -11.28 -0.48 -12.67
CA ALA A 34 -11.72 -1.69 -13.37
C ALA A 34 -13.24 -1.88 -13.19
N PRO A 35 -13.94 -2.53 -14.15
CA PRO A 35 -15.39 -2.69 -14.12
C PRO A 35 -15.96 -3.32 -12.83
N ASN A 36 -15.22 -4.27 -12.25
CA ASN A 36 -15.61 -4.98 -11.02
C ASN A 36 -15.06 -4.32 -9.74
N GLY A 37 -14.44 -3.15 -9.85
CA GLY A 37 -13.77 -2.45 -8.77
C GLY A 37 -12.26 -2.70 -8.74
N GLY A 38 -11.55 -1.85 -8.01
CA GLY A 38 -10.11 -1.87 -7.94
C GLY A 38 -9.40 -1.20 -9.12
N SER A 39 -8.10 -1.34 -9.18
CA SER A 39 -7.26 -0.73 -10.21
C SER A 39 -6.80 -1.74 -11.23
N GLY A 40 -7.22 -1.55 -12.47
CA GLY A 40 -6.57 -2.17 -13.62
C GLY A 40 -5.27 -1.45 -14.02
N TRP A 41 -4.57 -2.00 -14.98
CA TRP A 41 -3.38 -1.42 -15.59
C TRP A 41 -3.76 -0.35 -16.61
N LEU A 42 -2.89 0.62 -16.81
CA LEU A 42 -3.08 1.68 -17.79
C LEU A 42 -2.09 1.55 -18.94
N ASN A 43 -2.58 1.75 -20.16
CA ASN A 43 -1.76 1.99 -21.33
C ASN A 43 -1.01 3.33 -21.23
N ALA A 44 -0.04 3.55 -22.09
CA ALA A 44 0.76 4.77 -22.12
C ALA A 44 -0.07 6.07 -22.35
N ASP A 45 -1.27 5.94 -22.88
CA ASP A 45 -2.23 7.05 -23.10
C ASP A 45 -3.22 7.24 -21.93
N GLY A 46 -3.10 6.45 -20.85
CA GLY A 46 -3.97 6.50 -19.68
C GLY A 46 -5.29 5.73 -19.83
N THR A 47 -5.49 5.00 -20.92
CA THR A 47 -6.65 4.12 -21.09
C THR A 47 -6.44 2.79 -20.34
N LEU A 48 -7.55 2.19 -19.84
CA LEU A 48 -7.50 0.93 -19.13
C LEU A 48 -7.04 -0.21 -20.06
N ASP A 49 -6.07 -1.00 -19.58
CA ASP A 49 -5.70 -2.28 -20.19
C ASP A 49 -6.40 -3.43 -19.46
N PRO A 50 -7.42 -4.05 -20.06
CA PRO A 50 -8.18 -5.11 -19.40
C PRO A 50 -7.47 -6.47 -19.35
N SER A 51 -6.29 -6.62 -19.97
CA SER A 51 -5.62 -7.91 -20.13
C SER A 51 -4.91 -8.39 -18.86
N HIS A 52 -4.56 -7.48 -17.94
CA HIS A 52 -3.76 -7.81 -16.75
C HIS A 52 -4.58 -8.16 -15.50
N GLY A 53 -5.87 -7.83 -15.46
CA GLY A 53 -6.67 -7.99 -14.24
C GLY A 53 -6.40 -6.89 -13.20
N VAL A 54 -6.62 -7.23 -11.93
CA VAL A 54 -6.57 -6.28 -10.80
C VAL A 54 -5.61 -6.80 -9.74
N GLU A 55 -4.68 -5.98 -9.30
CA GLU A 55 -3.71 -6.32 -8.26
C GLU A 55 -3.98 -5.54 -6.96
N THR A 56 -3.82 -6.21 -5.81
CA THR A 56 -4.09 -5.61 -4.50
C THR A 56 -3.15 -4.45 -4.21
N TRP A 57 -1.86 -4.58 -4.49
CA TRP A 57 -0.89 -3.52 -4.21
C TRP A 57 -1.06 -2.28 -5.10
N ILE A 58 -1.44 -2.46 -6.38
CA ILE A 58 -1.74 -1.34 -7.28
C ILE A 58 -3.04 -0.65 -6.85
N THR A 59 -4.09 -1.45 -6.58
CA THR A 59 -5.38 -0.94 -6.11
C THR A 59 -5.22 -0.13 -4.82
N SER A 60 -4.45 -0.64 -3.87
CA SER A 60 -4.17 0.03 -2.61
C SER A 60 -3.42 1.36 -2.82
N ARG A 61 -2.42 1.38 -3.70
CA ARG A 61 -1.71 2.63 -4.04
C ARG A 61 -2.62 3.65 -4.70
N MET A 62 -3.55 3.22 -5.56
CA MET A 62 -4.53 4.14 -6.14
C MET A 62 -5.51 4.67 -5.10
N ALA A 63 -5.98 3.83 -4.16
CA ALA A 63 -6.78 4.28 -3.03
C ALA A 63 -6.03 5.33 -2.18
N HIS A 64 -4.75 5.06 -1.86
CA HIS A 64 -3.88 5.98 -1.13
C HIS A 64 -3.71 7.33 -1.86
N VAL A 65 -3.27 7.29 -3.11
CA VAL A 65 -2.97 8.49 -3.91
C VAL A 65 -4.21 9.36 -4.11
N TYR A 66 -5.36 8.76 -4.45
CA TYR A 66 -6.60 9.53 -4.64
C TYR A 66 -7.24 9.98 -3.32
N SER A 67 -7.00 9.29 -2.21
CA SER A 67 -7.35 9.80 -0.87
C SER A 67 -6.56 11.06 -0.54
N ILE A 68 -5.25 11.08 -0.83
CA ILE A 68 -4.44 12.31 -0.70
C ILE A 68 -4.94 13.39 -1.66
N GLY A 69 -5.25 13.03 -2.91
CA GLY A 69 -5.83 13.96 -3.88
C GLY A 69 -7.12 14.61 -3.38
N ALA A 70 -8.01 13.84 -2.73
CA ALA A 70 -9.23 14.35 -2.12
C ALA A 70 -8.94 15.33 -0.97
N MET A 71 -8.00 14.99 -0.08
CA MET A 71 -7.57 15.90 0.99
C MET A 71 -6.94 17.20 0.47
N LEU A 72 -6.28 17.16 -0.69
CA LEU A 72 -5.73 18.32 -1.36
C LEU A 72 -6.77 19.12 -2.18
N GLY A 73 -8.02 18.65 -2.25
CA GLY A 73 -9.13 19.32 -2.92
C GLY A 73 -9.21 19.10 -4.44
N TYR A 74 -8.57 18.04 -4.98
CA TYR A 74 -8.72 17.68 -6.39
C TYR A 74 -10.11 17.10 -6.66
N LEU A 75 -10.82 17.73 -7.61
CA LEU A 75 -12.20 17.34 -7.97
C LEU A 75 -12.24 15.90 -8.52
N GLY A 76 -13.16 15.09 -8.01
CA GLY A 76 -13.36 13.71 -8.43
C GLY A 76 -12.36 12.71 -7.81
N ALA A 77 -11.36 13.17 -7.03
CA ALA A 77 -10.39 12.27 -6.42
C ALA A 77 -11.03 11.37 -5.36
N GLY A 78 -12.01 11.86 -4.62
CA GLY A 78 -12.74 11.06 -3.62
C GLY A 78 -13.46 9.87 -4.25
N GLU A 79 -14.18 10.07 -5.33
CA GLU A 79 -14.89 9.04 -6.07
C GLU A 79 -13.93 7.99 -6.67
N LEU A 80 -12.75 8.44 -7.09
CA LEU A 80 -11.69 7.52 -7.56
C LEU A 80 -11.09 6.71 -6.40
N ALA A 81 -10.87 7.32 -5.24
CA ALA A 81 -10.49 6.57 -4.05
C ALA A 81 -11.55 5.51 -3.70
N ASP A 82 -12.84 5.84 -3.74
CA ASP A 82 -13.93 4.89 -3.48
C ASP A 82 -13.97 3.74 -4.49
N ALA A 83 -13.69 4.01 -5.75
CA ALA A 83 -13.60 2.98 -6.79
C ALA A 83 -12.47 1.97 -6.51
N ALA A 84 -11.32 2.44 -6.01
CA ALA A 84 -10.24 1.57 -5.58
C ALA A 84 -10.61 0.78 -4.32
N LEU A 85 -11.18 1.44 -3.28
CA LEU A 85 -11.64 0.78 -2.05
C LEU A 85 -12.67 -0.32 -2.33
N LYS A 86 -13.57 -0.12 -3.30
CA LYS A 86 -14.52 -1.14 -3.74
C LYS A 86 -13.82 -2.42 -4.22
N GLY A 87 -12.65 -2.32 -4.84
CA GLY A 87 -11.86 -3.50 -5.22
C GLY A 87 -11.29 -4.23 -4.02
N LEU A 88 -10.84 -3.49 -3.00
CA LEU A 88 -10.29 -4.06 -1.76
C LEU A 88 -11.36 -4.71 -0.88
N THR A 89 -12.58 -4.19 -0.88
CA THR A 89 -13.71 -4.76 -0.13
C THR A 89 -14.57 -5.75 -0.94
N GLY A 90 -14.16 -6.05 -2.18
CA GLY A 90 -14.87 -6.91 -3.11
C GLY A 90 -13.94 -7.91 -3.79
N ILE A 91 -13.70 -7.74 -5.10
CA ILE A 91 -13.02 -8.73 -5.94
C ILE A 91 -11.66 -9.24 -5.41
N LEU A 92 -10.92 -8.40 -4.69
CA LEU A 92 -9.60 -8.74 -4.14
C LEU A 92 -9.67 -9.38 -2.75
N HIS A 93 -10.80 -9.27 -2.05
CA HIS A 93 -10.99 -9.86 -0.73
C HIS A 93 -11.27 -11.36 -0.84
N ASP A 94 -10.70 -12.14 0.07
CA ASP A 94 -10.96 -13.58 0.19
C ASP A 94 -11.98 -13.81 1.30
N ASP A 95 -13.26 -13.98 0.91
CA ASP A 95 -14.36 -14.19 1.84
C ASP A 95 -14.31 -15.56 2.56
N GLU A 96 -13.52 -16.53 2.05
CA GLU A 96 -13.43 -17.86 2.63
C GLU A 96 -12.35 -17.95 3.72
N HIS A 97 -11.14 -17.39 3.44
CA HIS A 97 -9.99 -17.53 4.35
C HIS A 97 -9.59 -16.20 5.00
N GLY A 98 -10.17 -15.09 4.56
CA GLY A 98 -9.83 -13.74 4.97
C GLY A 98 -8.58 -13.19 4.28
N GLY A 99 -8.35 -11.89 4.45
CA GLY A 99 -7.26 -11.18 3.79
C GLY A 99 -7.48 -11.00 2.29
N TRP A 100 -6.40 -10.72 1.55
CA TRP A 100 -6.49 -10.31 0.15
C TRP A 100 -5.66 -11.21 -0.75
N TYR A 101 -6.24 -11.58 -1.91
CA TYR A 101 -5.49 -12.21 -3.00
C TYR A 101 -4.44 -11.23 -3.53
N PRO A 102 -3.24 -11.67 -3.93
CA PRO A 102 -2.26 -10.78 -4.55
C PRO A 102 -2.80 -10.13 -5.83
N GLN A 103 -3.53 -10.92 -6.63
CA GLN A 103 -4.08 -10.52 -7.92
C GLN A 103 -5.32 -11.36 -8.27
N VAL A 104 -6.29 -10.72 -8.92
CA VAL A 104 -7.37 -11.38 -9.66
C VAL A 104 -7.13 -11.14 -11.15
N PHE A 105 -6.97 -12.21 -11.91
CA PHE A 105 -6.68 -12.16 -13.35
C PHE A 105 -7.92 -11.77 -14.17
N ALA A 106 -7.71 -11.44 -15.45
CA ALA A 106 -8.79 -11.02 -16.34
C ALA A 106 -9.87 -12.11 -16.56
N ASP A 107 -9.51 -13.38 -16.41
CA ASP A 107 -10.44 -14.54 -16.49
C ASP A 107 -11.19 -14.82 -15.18
N GLY A 108 -10.94 -14.02 -14.13
CA GLY A 108 -11.57 -14.17 -12.82
C GLY A 108 -10.89 -15.16 -11.87
N THR A 109 -9.83 -15.84 -12.31
CA THR A 109 -8.99 -16.63 -11.40
C THR A 109 -8.11 -15.72 -10.55
N HIS A 110 -7.59 -16.21 -9.43
CA HIS A 110 -6.73 -15.43 -8.55
C HIS A 110 -5.34 -16.06 -8.39
N ALA A 111 -4.34 -15.21 -8.16
CA ALA A 111 -3.00 -15.66 -7.81
C ALA A 111 -3.02 -16.34 -6.43
N PRO A 112 -2.28 -17.44 -6.25
CA PRO A 112 -2.22 -18.13 -4.97
C PRO A 112 -1.44 -17.33 -3.92
N GLY A 113 -1.71 -17.66 -2.66
CA GLY A 113 -0.99 -17.16 -1.49
C GLY A 113 -1.53 -15.84 -0.94
N LYS A 114 -0.98 -15.48 0.21
CA LYS A 114 -1.25 -14.24 0.95
C LYS A 114 0.09 -13.57 1.23
N VAL A 115 0.29 -12.39 0.69
CA VAL A 115 1.59 -11.71 0.68
C VAL A 115 1.55 -10.51 1.64
N CYS A 116 2.48 -10.48 2.59
CA CYS A 116 2.63 -9.40 3.56
C CYS A 116 2.70 -8.02 2.90
N TYR A 117 3.50 -7.89 1.85
CA TYR A 117 3.62 -6.68 1.04
C TYR A 117 2.26 -6.12 0.59
N ALA A 118 1.39 -6.97 0.03
CA ALA A 118 0.06 -6.54 -0.43
C ALA A 118 -0.82 -6.11 0.76
N HIS A 119 -0.78 -6.85 1.88
CA HIS A 119 -1.56 -6.53 3.08
C HIS A 119 -1.10 -5.22 3.74
N ALA A 120 0.21 -4.93 3.75
CA ALA A 120 0.73 -3.65 4.22
C ALA A 120 0.18 -2.48 3.37
N PHE A 121 0.05 -2.66 2.06
CA PHE A 121 -0.59 -1.64 1.20
C PHE A 121 -2.09 -1.48 1.45
N VAL A 122 -2.81 -2.53 1.81
CA VAL A 122 -4.23 -2.40 2.22
C VAL A 122 -4.34 -1.53 3.48
N ILE A 123 -3.46 -1.74 4.47
CA ILE A 123 -3.40 -0.90 5.68
C ILE A 123 -3.09 0.56 5.32
N LEU A 124 -2.10 0.82 4.46
CA LEU A 124 -1.75 2.16 4.01
C LEU A 124 -2.93 2.85 3.30
N ALA A 125 -3.60 2.14 2.40
CA ALA A 125 -4.77 2.61 1.68
C ALA A 125 -5.92 2.97 2.62
N ALA A 126 -6.27 2.07 3.53
CA ALA A 126 -7.35 2.25 4.49
C ALA A 126 -7.05 3.41 5.46
N SER A 127 -5.79 3.55 5.91
CA SER A 127 -5.35 4.68 6.76
C SER A 127 -5.53 6.03 6.05
N SER A 128 -5.11 6.12 4.80
CA SER A 128 -5.26 7.35 4.00
C SER A 128 -6.72 7.66 3.68
N ALA A 129 -7.51 6.63 3.38
CA ALA A 129 -8.93 6.75 3.14
C ALA A 129 -9.69 7.20 4.39
N LEU A 130 -9.29 6.72 5.57
CA LEU A 130 -9.83 7.15 6.86
C LEU A 130 -9.58 8.64 7.09
N LEU A 131 -8.34 9.11 6.88
CA LEU A 131 -7.98 10.54 6.98
C LEU A 131 -8.77 11.40 5.98
N ALA A 132 -9.03 10.87 4.78
CA ALA A 132 -9.81 11.54 3.75
C ALA A 132 -11.34 11.45 3.97
N GLY A 133 -11.80 10.80 5.06
CA GLY A 133 -13.21 10.63 5.40
C GLY A 133 -13.98 9.77 4.39
N ARG A 134 -13.33 8.78 3.75
CA ARG A 134 -13.98 7.92 2.77
C ARG A 134 -14.86 6.86 3.45
N PRO A 135 -16.06 6.57 2.89
CA PRO A 135 -16.96 5.56 3.44
C PRO A 135 -16.32 4.17 3.53
N GLY A 136 -16.55 3.44 4.62
CA GLY A 136 -16.04 2.08 4.84
C GLY A 136 -14.54 1.98 5.14
N ALA A 137 -13.82 3.11 5.18
CA ALA A 137 -12.37 3.11 5.42
C ALA A 137 -11.98 2.61 6.81
N LYS A 138 -12.80 2.91 7.83
CA LYS A 138 -12.54 2.45 9.21
C LYS A 138 -12.69 0.94 9.33
N GLU A 139 -13.75 0.39 8.76
CA GLU A 139 -14.05 -1.04 8.75
C GLU A 139 -12.94 -1.81 8.00
N LEU A 140 -12.51 -1.31 6.83
CA LEU A 140 -11.40 -1.88 6.08
C LEU A 140 -10.09 -1.84 6.87
N LEU A 141 -9.81 -0.74 7.56
CA LEU A 141 -8.60 -0.62 8.39
C LEU A 141 -8.62 -1.61 9.55
N ASP A 142 -9.74 -1.73 10.26
CA ASP A 142 -9.87 -2.66 11.38
C ASP A 142 -9.66 -4.11 10.95
N GLU A 143 -10.25 -4.51 9.82
CA GLU A 143 -10.09 -5.85 9.26
C GLU A 143 -8.66 -6.10 8.80
N ALA A 144 -8.06 -5.14 8.09
CA ALA A 144 -6.68 -5.25 7.63
C ALA A 144 -5.69 -5.39 8.78
N LEU A 145 -5.87 -4.62 9.85
CA LEU A 145 -5.04 -4.72 11.05
C LEU A 145 -5.24 -6.04 11.78
N ALA A 146 -6.48 -6.52 11.92
CA ALA A 146 -6.76 -7.80 12.55
C ALA A 146 -6.13 -8.97 11.78
N THR A 147 -6.24 -8.97 10.45
CA THR A 147 -5.59 -9.96 9.58
C THR A 147 -4.07 -9.89 9.68
N TYR A 148 -3.52 -8.68 9.70
CA TYR A 148 -2.09 -8.45 9.77
C TYR A 148 -1.51 -8.91 11.11
N ASP A 149 -2.15 -8.56 12.21
CA ASP A 149 -1.73 -8.97 13.56
C ASP A 149 -1.81 -10.47 13.76
N LYS A 150 -2.79 -11.13 13.15
CA LYS A 150 -2.97 -12.58 13.26
C LYS A 150 -1.95 -13.38 12.46
N HIS A 151 -1.59 -12.91 11.26
CA HIS A 151 -0.86 -13.74 10.29
C HIS A 151 0.53 -13.23 9.94
N PHE A 152 0.78 -11.92 9.99
CA PHE A 152 2.03 -11.36 9.49
C PHE A 152 2.93 -10.78 10.58
N TRP A 153 2.37 -10.06 11.56
CA TRP A 153 3.18 -9.44 12.61
C TRP A 153 3.62 -10.45 13.66
N ASN A 154 4.93 -10.58 13.86
CA ASN A 154 5.49 -11.34 14.96
C ASN A 154 5.95 -10.37 16.06
N ASP A 155 5.13 -10.21 17.10
CA ASP A 155 5.42 -9.26 18.17
C ASP A 155 6.59 -9.68 19.06
N GLU A 156 6.94 -10.97 19.14
CA GLU A 156 8.08 -11.43 19.90
C GLU A 156 9.39 -10.91 19.31
N ILE A 157 9.57 -11.05 18.00
CA ILE A 157 10.79 -10.62 17.32
C ILE A 157 10.71 -9.19 16.78
N GLY A 158 9.52 -8.61 16.60
CA GLY A 158 9.34 -7.24 16.10
C GLY A 158 9.55 -7.08 14.59
N LEU A 159 9.22 -8.12 13.83
CA LEU A 159 9.29 -8.15 12.36
C LEU A 159 8.04 -8.81 11.79
N ALA A 160 7.74 -8.51 10.53
CA ALA A 160 6.71 -9.20 9.78
C ALA A 160 7.29 -10.43 9.07
N VAL A 161 6.47 -11.50 8.95
CA VAL A 161 6.72 -12.63 8.06
C VAL A 161 6.27 -12.27 6.64
N ASP A 162 6.65 -13.07 5.63
CA ASP A 162 6.49 -12.64 4.23
C ASP A 162 5.25 -13.21 3.54
N THR A 163 5.18 -14.53 3.32
CA THR A 163 4.16 -15.13 2.46
C THR A 163 3.59 -16.39 3.07
N TRP A 164 2.28 -16.49 3.05
CA TRP A 164 1.51 -17.68 3.39
C TRP A 164 0.89 -18.31 2.12
N ASN A 165 0.51 -19.59 2.19
CA ASN A 165 -0.44 -20.14 1.22
C ASN A 165 -1.81 -19.46 1.36
N THR A 166 -2.73 -19.71 0.43
CA THR A 166 -4.03 -19.02 0.38
C THR A 166 -4.85 -19.19 1.67
N GLU A 167 -4.77 -20.36 2.29
CA GLU A 167 -5.53 -20.77 3.48
C GLU A 167 -4.88 -20.33 4.81
N PHE A 168 -3.75 -19.63 4.79
CA PHE A 168 -2.94 -19.24 5.96
C PHE A 168 -2.49 -20.44 6.83
N THR A 169 -2.24 -21.61 6.24
CA THR A 169 -1.82 -22.83 6.95
C THR A 169 -0.34 -23.15 6.79
N GLU A 170 0.31 -22.66 5.74
CA GLU A 170 1.73 -22.91 5.44
C GLU A 170 2.45 -21.58 5.21
N LEU A 171 3.45 -21.29 6.06
CA LEU A 171 4.29 -20.10 5.97
C LEU A 171 5.56 -20.41 5.18
N ASP A 172 5.86 -19.61 4.16
CA ASP A 172 7.13 -19.65 3.45
C ASP A 172 8.29 -19.25 4.40
N PRO A 173 9.41 -19.99 4.43
CA PRO A 173 10.57 -19.65 5.25
C PRO A 173 11.32 -18.40 4.76
N TYR A 174 11.06 -17.91 3.55
CA TYR A 174 11.65 -16.68 3.04
C TYR A 174 11.26 -15.48 3.91
N ARG A 175 12.21 -14.56 4.06
CA ARG A 175 12.01 -13.27 4.72
C ARG A 175 12.60 -12.17 3.84
N GLY A 176 11.81 -11.16 3.57
CA GLY A 176 12.21 -10.04 2.71
C GLY A 176 12.24 -8.71 3.47
N LEU A 177 13.26 -7.90 3.18
CA LEU A 177 13.29 -6.52 3.68
C LEU A 177 12.14 -5.71 3.09
N ASN A 178 11.75 -5.97 1.85
CA ASN A 178 10.69 -5.23 1.16
C ASN A 178 9.35 -5.28 1.92
N ALA A 179 8.95 -6.46 2.40
CA ALA A 179 7.74 -6.60 3.21
C ALA A 179 7.82 -5.77 4.51
N ASN A 180 8.94 -5.83 5.22
CA ASN A 180 9.15 -5.08 6.47
C ASN A 180 9.28 -3.56 6.24
N MET A 181 9.85 -3.12 5.13
CA MET A 181 9.90 -1.70 4.74
C MET A 181 8.48 -1.13 4.57
N HIS A 182 7.62 -1.82 3.83
CA HIS A 182 6.24 -1.38 3.64
C HIS A 182 5.35 -1.58 4.88
N THR A 183 5.70 -2.53 5.75
CA THR A 183 5.10 -2.63 7.10
C THR A 183 5.40 -1.38 7.94
N THR A 184 6.64 -0.90 7.88
CA THR A 184 7.04 0.35 8.55
C THR A 184 6.20 1.53 8.05
N GLU A 185 6.07 1.67 6.72
CA GLU A 185 5.26 2.70 6.09
C GLU A 185 3.78 2.61 6.53
N ALA A 186 3.21 1.40 6.49
CA ALA A 186 1.82 1.15 6.89
C ALA A 186 1.58 1.48 8.36
N PHE A 187 2.45 1.05 9.27
CA PHE A 187 2.31 1.33 10.71
C PHE A 187 2.44 2.83 11.02
N LEU A 188 3.31 3.56 10.35
CA LEU A 188 3.38 5.00 10.48
C LEU A 188 2.08 5.67 10.01
N ALA A 189 1.50 5.21 8.88
CA ALA A 189 0.23 5.72 8.39
C ALA A 189 -0.93 5.42 9.34
N VAL A 190 -0.98 4.23 9.95
CA VAL A 190 -1.97 3.91 11.01
C VAL A 190 -1.84 4.85 12.18
N ALA A 191 -0.62 5.05 12.68
CA ALA A 191 -0.38 5.92 13.83
C ALA A 191 -0.83 7.36 13.55
N ASP A 192 -0.62 7.85 12.32
CA ASP A 192 -1.07 9.19 11.91
C ASP A 192 -2.59 9.26 11.75
N ALA A 193 -3.22 8.21 11.24
CA ALA A 193 -4.66 8.17 11.00
C ALA A 193 -5.49 7.96 12.28
N THR A 194 -4.97 7.21 13.25
CA THR A 194 -5.71 6.81 14.46
C THR A 194 -5.26 7.54 15.72
N GLY A 195 -4.04 8.11 15.72
CA GLY A 195 -3.39 8.64 16.92
C GLY A 195 -2.78 7.56 17.83
N ASP A 196 -2.88 6.27 17.47
CA ASP A 196 -2.31 5.18 18.29
C ASP A 196 -0.80 5.07 18.10
N ASN A 197 -0.07 5.46 19.15
CA ASN A 197 1.39 5.45 19.15
C ASN A 197 2.01 4.05 19.21
N ALA A 198 1.24 3.00 19.52
CA ALA A 198 1.75 1.63 19.52
C ALA A 198 2.29 1.22 18.14
N TYR A 199 1.68 1.71 17.06
CA TYR A 199 2.16 1.44 15.69
C TYR A 199 3.49 2.15 15.37
N ARG A 200 3.75 3.36 15.92
CA ARG A 200 5.09 3.98 15.81
C ARG A 200 6.16 3.16 16.53
N VAL A 201 5.81 2.58 17.69
CA VAL A 201 6.72 1.70 18.42
C VAL A 201 7.03 0.45 17.59
N ARG A 202 6.02 -0.19 16.98
CA ARG A 202 6.23 -1.34 16.07
C ARG A 202 7.09 -0.98 14.88
N ALA A 203 6.84 0.15 14.21
CA ALA A 203 7.68 0.65 13.12
C ALA A 203 9.13 0.88 13.56
N GLY A 204 9.34 1.45 14.76
CA GLY A 204 10.66 1.64 15.36
C GLY A 204 11.41 0.33 15.56
N ARG A 205 10.75 -0.74 16.00
CA ARG A 205 11.36 -2.07 16.16
C ARG A 205 11.92 -2.63 14.85
N ILE A 206 11.17 -2.49 13.74
CA ILE A 206 11.65 -2.88 12.40
C ILE A 206 12.88 -2.07 12.03
N ILE A 207 12.84 -0.74 12.21
CA ILE A 207 13.95 0.16 11.89
C ILE A 207 15.20 -0.22 12.69
N ASP A 208 15.06 -0.53 13.97
CA ASP A 208 16.19 -0.95 14.84
C ASP A 208 16.85 -2.23 14.33
N HIS A 209 16.06 -3.23 13.87
CA HIS A 209 16.60 -4.43 13.22
C HIS A 209 17.39 -4.09 11.96
N VAL A 210 16.82 -3.29 11.07
CA VAL A 210 17.47 -2.93 9.79
C VAL A 210 18.77 -2.16 10.03
N ILE A 211 18.78 -1.21 10.98
CA ILE A 211 19.99 -0.48 11.37
C ILE A 211 21.02 -1.43 11.99
N GLY A 212 20.57 -2.38 12.79
CA GLY A 212 21.43 -3.42 13.38
C GLY A 212 22.12 -4.24 12.28
N TRP A 213 21.37 -4.74 11.31
CA TRP A 213 21.93 -5.49 10.18
C TRP A 213 22.91 -4.66 9.35
N ALA A 214 22.57 -3.41 9.05
CA ALA A 214 23.46 -2.51 8.31
C ALA A 214 24.79 -2.30 9.04
N LYS A 215 24.77 -2.04 10.35
CA LYS A 215 25.98 -1.89 11.18
C LYS A 215 26.88 -3.11 11.15
N HIS A 216 26.30 -4.32 11.18
CA HIS A 216 27.06 -5.58 11.18
C HIS A 216 27.54 -5.99 9.79
N ASN A 217 27.08 -5.32 8.74
CA ASN A 217 27.38 -5.62 7.35
C ASN A 217 27.97 -4.40 6.57
N GLU A 218 28.86 -3.64 7.20
CA GLU A 218 29.52 -2.47 6.59
C GLU A 218 28.54 -1.45 5.96
N TRP A 219 27.39 -1.23 6.62
CA TRP A 219 26.29 -0.38 6.17
C TRP A 219 25.59 -0.85 4.89
N ARG A 220 25.72 -2.11 4.54
CA ARG A 220 24.93 -2.76 3.50
C ARG A 220 23.73 -3.45 4.14
N ILE A 221 22.56 -3.26 3.57
CA ILE A 221 21.33 -3.87 4.09
C ILE A 221 21.03 -5.12 3.28
N PRO A 222 20.89 -6.32 3.92
CA PRO A 222 20.46 -7.52 3.21
C PRO A 222 18.99 -7.39 2.82
N GLU A 223 18.66 -7.73 1.58
CA GLU A 223 17.28 -7.69 1.07
C GLU A 223 16.55 -9.03 1.23
N HIS A 224 17.30 -10.13 1.21
CA HIS A 224 16.76 -11.49 1.23
C HIS A 224 17.44 -12.32 2.31
N PHE A 225 16.67 -12.96 3.17
CA PHE A 225 17.14 -13.84 4.23
C PHE A 225 16.13 -14.94 4.54
N LYS A 226 16.51 -15.92 5.36
CA LYS A 226 15.63 -16.98 5.83
C LYS A 226 15.30 -16.78 7.30
N SER A 227 14.31 -17.51 7.78
CA SER A 227 13.81 -17.41 9.16
C SER A 227 14.71 -18.07 10.21
N ASP A 228 15.69 -18.86 9.78
CA ASP A 228 16.65 -19.64 10.59
C ASP A 228 18.01 -18.96 10.74
#